data_80b04d72462df452a04b113e056e3c1e
#
_entry.id   80b04d72462df452a04b113e056e3c1e
#
_cell.length_a   1.000
_cell.length_b   1.000
_cell.length_c   1.000
_cell.angle_alpha   90.00
_cell.angle_beta   90.00
_cell.angle_gamma   90.00
#
_symmetry.space_group_name_H-M   'P 1'
#
loop_
_entity.id
_entity.type
_entity.pdbx_description
1 polymer ?
#
loop_
_entity_poly.entity_id
_entity_poly.type
_entity_poly.pdbx_seq_one_letter_code
_entity_poly.pdbx_strand_id
1 'polypeptide(L)'
;MDVEQVRFGHRCTSRCHMRQHVFFNSSTRRVQLYGTAAVFWLIFAGVATSAGIVRETWLVPRIGELRAHQVGTLLVCGIFLAVIALFIRRTRPSAQEARSIGVWWVLVAIAFEFGFGLYLDGLSWSRLLADYDLSRGRLLLLVWLTVGVGPLILTRVTSGRSMAR
;
A
#
# COMPACT_ATOMS: atom_id res chain seq x y z
N MET A 1 -41.11 11.54 -45.71
CA MET A 1 -40.72 11.50 -44.25
C MET A 1 -39.81 10.32 -44.09
N ASP A 2 -38.49 10.62 -44.06
CA ASP A 2 -37.46 9.63 -44.23
C ASP A 2 -37.25 8.72 -43.02
N VAL A 3 -37.41 7.41 -43.25
CA VAL A 3 -37.17 6.33 -42.29
C VAL A 3 -35.68 6.29 -41.86
N GLU A 4 -34.76 6.94 -42.56
CA GLU A 4 -33.34 7.04 -42.26
C GLU A 4 -33.01 7.97 -41.10
N GLN A 5 -33.76 9.05 -40.91
CA GLN A 5 -33.55 10.02 -39.83
C GLN A 5 -33.81 9.40 -38.45
N VAL A 6 -34.77 8.48 -38.34
CA VAL A 6 -35.14 7.80 -37.07
C VAL A 6 -34.04 6.81 -36.65
N ARG A 7 -33.33 6.18 -37.59
CA ARG A 7 -32.26 5.23 -37.34
C ARG A 7 -30.98 5.83 -36.81
N PHE A 8 -30.72 7.12 -37.16
CA PHE A 8 -29.52 7.83 -36.67
C PHE A 8 -29.68 8.33 -35.24
N GLY A 9 -30.87 8.75 -34.83
CA GLY A 9 -31.17 9.20 -33.46
C GLY A 9 -31.00 8.11 -32.42
N HIS A 10 -31.46 6.89 -32.71
CA HIS A 10 -31.38 5.77 -31.77
C HIS A 10 -29.95 5.23 -31.55
N ARG A 11 -29.06 5.39 -32.51
CA ARG A 11 -27.65 4.95 -32.37
C ARG A 11 -26.81 5.94 -31.58
N CYS A 12 -27.17 7.23 -31.57
CA CYS A 12 -26.44 8.24 -30.82
C CYS A 12 -26.78 8.20 -29.33
N THR A 13 -28.07 8.03 -28.98
CA THR A 13 -28.53 7.93 -27.58
C THR A 13 -28.02 6.67 -26.88
N SER A 14 -28.00 5.53 -27.57
CA SER A 14 -27.48 4.27 -26.96
C SER A 14 -25.99 4.34 -26.65
N ARG A 15 -25.18 5.00 -27.48
CA ARG A 15 -23.74 5.14 -27.26
C ARG A 15 -23.44 6.14 -26.13
N CYS A 16 -24.24 7.19 -25.98
CA CYS A 16 -24.08 8.17 -24.91
C CYS A 16 -24.45 7.58 -23.54
N HIS A 17 -25.55 6.80 -23.49
CA HIS A 17 -26.00 6.14 -22.27
C HIS A 17 -25.03 5.04 -21.80
N MET A 18 -24.48 4.26 -22.73
CA MET A 18 -23.50 3.22 -22.42
C MET A 18 -22.16 3.83 -21.91
N ARG A 19 -21.76 4.98 -22.41
CA ARG A 19 -20.57 5.69 -21.93
C ARG A 19 -20.73 6.21 -20.51
N GLN A 20 -21.91 6.73 -20.14
CA GLN A 20 -22.17 7.22 -18.79
C GLN A 20 -22.15 6.08 -17.76
N HIS A 21 -22.73 4.91 -18.06
CA HIS A 21 -22.68 3.75 -17.15
C HIS A 21 -21.27 3.21 -16.92
N VAL A 22 -20.41 3.21 -17.95
CA VAL A 22 -19.01 2.77 -17.83
C VAL A 22 -18.18 3.75 -16.98
N PHE A 23 -18.40 5.05 -17.10
CA PHE A 23 -17.70 6.05 -16.30
C PHE A 23 -18.15 6.02 -14.84
N PHE A 24 -19.43 5.85 -14.55
CA PHE A 24 -19.95 5.79 -13.19
C PHE A 24 -19.44 4.55 -12.44
N ASN A 25 -19.41 3.40 -13.09
CA ASN A 25 -18.92 2.14 -12.51
C ASN A 25 -17.38 2.18 -12.25
N SER A 26 -16.60 2.84 -13.10
CA SER A 26 -15.16 2.97 -12.92
C SER A 26 -14.78 3.89 -11.74
N SER A 27 -15.54 4.95 -11.50
CA SER A 27 -15.33 5.87 -10.38
C SER A 27 -15.63 5.20 -9.04
N THR A 28 -16.76 4.50 -8.94
CA THR A 28 -17.16 3.78 -7.72
C THR A 28 -16.14 2.69 -7.37
N ARG A 29 -15.64 1.93 -8.37
CA ARG A 29 -14.61 0.92 -8.15
C ARG A 29 -13.30 1.54 -7.61
N ARG A 30 -12.89 2.69 -8.14
CA ARG A 30 -11.69 3.39 -7.64
C ARG A 30 -11.85 3.84 -6.20
N VAL A 31 -12.98 4.45 -5.86
CA VAL A 31 -13.27 4.87 -4.47
C VAL A 31 -13.21 3.68 -3.52
N GLN A 32 -13.81 2.56 -3.88
CA GLN A 32 -13.76 1.34 -3.08
C GLN A 32 -12.33 0.78 -2.94
N LEU A 33 -11.54 0.80 -4.02
CA LEU A 33 -10.16 0.33 -4.03
C LEU A 33 -9.29 1.16 -3.08
N TYR A 34 -9.34 2.49 -3.17
CA TYR A 34 -8.55 3.36 -2.30
C TYR A 34 -9.09 3.38 -0.86
N GLY A 35 -10.39 3.26 -0.65
CA GLY A 35 -10.97 3.08 0.68
C GLY A 35 -10.47 1.80 1.35
N THR A 36 -10.45 0.68 0.60
CA THR A 36 -9.86 -0.57 1.09
C THR A 36 -8.37 -0.42 1.35
N ALA A 37 -7.62 0.26 0.47
CA ALA A 37 -6.19 0.53 0.66
C ALA A 37 -5.93 1.34 1.93
N ALA A 38 -6.79 2.30 2.28
CA ALA A 38 -6.69 3.07 3.52
C ALA A 38 -6.88 2.19 4.77
N VAL A 39 -7.84 1.27 4.75
CA VAL A 39 -8.05 0.31 5.84
C VAL A 39 -6.82 -0.59 6.01
N PHE A 40 -6.24 -1.09 4.92
CA PHE A 40 -5.02 -1.89 4.97
C PHE A 40 -3.82 -1.09 5.48
N TRP A 41 -3.75 0.20 5.16
CA TRP A 41 -2.72 1.08 5.72
C TRP A 41 -2.85 1.23 7.24
N LEU A 42 -4.05 1.35 7.78
CA LEU A 42 -4.27 1.36 9.24
C LEU A 42 -3.81 0.04 9.90
N ILE A 43 -3.98 -1.10 9.23
CA ILE A 43 -3.43 -2.38 9.69
C ILE A 43 -1.90 -2.32 9.74
N PHE A 44 -1.24 -1.77 8.72
CA PHE A 44 0.22 -1.57 8.73
C PHE A 44 0.67 -0.69 9.90
N ALA A 45 0.00 0.43 10.12
CA ALA A 45 0.31 1.33 11.23
C ALA A 45 0.17 0.61 12.59
N GLY A 46 -0.91 -0.14 12.80
CA GLY A 46 -1.13 -0.93 14.01
C GLY A 46 -0.05 -1.99 14.22
N VAL A 47 0.29 -2.75 13.16
CA VAL A 47 1.36 -3.77 13.21
C VAL A 47 2.70 -3.13 13.50
N ALA A 48 3.06 -2.03 12.83
CA ALA A 48 4.34 -1.34 13.04
C ALA A 48 4.47 -0.82 14.48
N THR A 49 3.42 -0.16 15.00
CA THR A 49 3.41 0.35 16.37
C THR A 49 3.53 -0.78 17.40
N SER A 50 2.76 -1.85 17.23
CA SER A 50 2.82 -3.03 18.12
C SER A 50 4.20 -3.70 18.08
N ALA A 51 4.77 -3.85 16.90
CA ALA A 51 6.12 -4.41 16.73
C ALA A 51 7.19 -3.52 17.37
N GLY A 52 7.06 -2.20 17.30
CA GLY A 52 7.93 -1.25 17.98
C GLY A 52 7.91 -1.44 19.49
N ILE A 53 6.71 -1.53 20.09
CA ILE A 53 6.55 -1.78 21.53
C ILE A 53 7.17 -3.12 21.95
N VAL A 54 6.88 -4.20 21.22
CA VAL A 54 7.46 -5.52 21.49
C VAL A 54 8.98 -5.51 21.35
N ARG A 55 9.50 -4.80 20.36
CA ARG A 55 10.95 -4.63 20.18
C ARG A 55 11.59 -3.98 21.40
N GLU A 56 11.08 -2.83 21.84
CA GLU A 56 11.66 -2.07 22.95
C GLU A 56 11.53 -2.81 24.29
N THR A 57 10.37 -3.41 24.56
CA THR A 57 10.08 -4.02 25.86
C THR A 57 10.63 -5.44 26.01
N TRP A 58 10.69 -6.20 24.91
CA TRP A 58 11.02 -7.63 24.97
C TRP A 58 12.32 -8.01 24.26
N LEU A 59 12.56 -7.49 23.05
CA LEU A 59 13.73 -7.89 22.26
C LEU A 59 14.99 -7.15 22.71
N VAL A 60 14.94 -5.83 22.88
CA VAL A 60 16.12 -5.02 23.24
C VAL A 60 16.80 -5.51 24.50
N PRO A 61 16.07 -5.81 25.62
CA PRO A 61 16.71 -6.30 26.84
C PRO A 61 17.38 -7.67 26.71
N ARG A 62 16.97 -8.48 25.72
CA ARG A 62 17.45 -9.87 25.53
C ARG A 62 18.58 -10.01 24.55
N ILE A 63 18.52 -9.30 23.44
CA ILE A 63 19.43 -9.49 22.30
C ILE A 63 20.19 -8.23 21.89
N GLY A 64 19.96 -7.12 22.60
CA GLY A 64 20.55 -5.82 22.33
C GLY A 64 19.86 -5.05 21.19
N GLU A 65 20.07 -3.74 21.15
CA GLU A 65 19.32 -2.80 20.29
C GLU A 65 19.42 -3.15 18.79
N LEU A 66 20.63 -3.35 18.27
CA LEU A 66 20.83 -3.58 16.84
C LEU A 66 20.19 -4.88 16.35
N ARG A 67 20.38 -5.98 17.07
CA ARG A 67 19.79 -7.28 16.71
C ARG A 67 18.27 -7.25 16.83
N ALA A 68 17.74 -6.61 17.89
CA ALA A 68 16.31 -6.42 18.07
C ALA A 68 15.70 -5.63 16.92
N HIS A 69 16.37 -4.59 16.46
CA HIS A 69 15.95 -3.81 15.29
C HIS A 69 15.92 -4.66 14.02
N GLN A 70 16.97 -5.42 13.73
CA GLN A 70 17.07 -6.27 12.53
C GLN A 70 16.00 -7.36 12.52
N VAL A 71 15.87 -8.11 13.59
CA VAL A 71 14.86 -9.20 13.72
C VAL A 71 13.45 -8.62 13.64
N GLY A 72 13.16 -7.54 14.36
CA GLY A 72 11.87 -6.87 14.35
C GLY A 72 11.50 -6.38 12.95
N THR A 73 12.44 -5.75 12.23
CA THR A 73 12.20 -5.26 10.86
C THR A 73 11.90 -6.39 9.89
N LEU A 74 12.65 -7.50 9.95
CA LEU A 74 12.41 -8.66 9.07
C LEU A 74 11.05 -9.30 9.33
N LEU A 75 10.65 -9.42 10.61
CA LEU A 75 9.32 -9.91 10.99
C LEU A 75 8.21 -9.00 10.44
N VAL A 76 8.34 -7.70 10.62
CA VAL A 76 7.37 -6.71 10.11
C VAL A 76 7.27 -6.78 8.59
N CYS A 77 8.39 -6.87 7.86
CA CYS A 77 8.39 -7.04 6.41
C CYS A 77 7.64 -8.31 5.99
N GLY A 78 7.84 -9.44 6.68
CA GLY A 78 7.13 -10.69 6.43
C GLY A 78 5.62 -10.55 6.63
N ILE A 79 5.19 -9.94 7.74
CA ILE A 79 3.78 -9.66 8.02
C ILE A 79 3.19 -8.72 6.97
N PHE A 80 3.90 -7.66 6.59
CA PHE A 80 3.45 -6.72 5.58
C PHE A 80 3.27 -7.38 4.23
N LEU A 81 4.19 -8.25 3.81
CA LEU A 81 4.03 -9.04 2.57
C LEU A 81 2.78 -9.92 2.61
N ALA A 82 2.48 -10.57 3.73
CA ALA A 82 1.27 -11.37 3.90
C ALA A 82 0.00 -10.49 3.80
N VAL A 83 0.00 -9.32 4.44
CA VAL A 83 -1.11 -8.36 4.39
C VAL A 83 -1.29 -7.80 2.97
N ILE A 84 -0.20 -7.46 2.27
CA ILE A 84 -0.23 -7.01 0.87
C ILE A 84 -0.78 -8.14 -0.02
N ALA A 85 -0.35 -9.38 0.17
CA ALA A 85 -0.86 -10.53 -0.59
C ALA A 85 -2.38 -10.72 -0.40
N LEU A 86 -2.87 -10.54 0.82
CA LEU A 86 -4.30 -10.56 1.12
C LEU A 86 -5.05 -9.43 0.41
N PHE A 87 -4.50 -8.20 0.43
CA PHE A 87 -5.03 -7.06 -0.29
C PHE A 87 -5.15 -7.34 -1.80
N ILE A 88 -4.07 -7.80 -2.44
CA ILE A 88 -4.03 -8.11 -3.87
C ILE A 88 -5.04 -9.21 -4.23
N ARG A 89 -5.16 -10.25 -3.41
CA ARG A 89 -6.14 -11.33 -3.60
C ARG A 89 -7.57 -10.86 -3.57
N ARG A 90 -7.90 -9.90 -2.68
CA ARG A 90 -9.25 -9.36 -2.50
C ARG A 90 -9.63 -8.33 -3.56
N THR A 91 -8.72 -7.44 -3.90
CA THR A 91 -9.01 -6.28 -4.75
C THR A 91 -8.66 -6.48 -6.22
N ARG A 92 -7.73 -7.39 -6.52
CA ARG A 92 -7.20 -7.68 -7.86
C ARG A 92 -6.90 -6.40 -8.66
N PRO A 93 -6.04 -5.52 -8.15
CA PRO A 93 -5.73 -4.26 -8.81
C PRO A 93 -4.92 -4.51 -10.09
N SER A 94 -5.04 -3.62 -11.06
CA SER A 94 -4.13 -3.58 -12.19
C SER A 94 -2.70 -3.21 -11.73
N ALA A 95 -1.68 -3.48 -12.55
CA ALA A 95 -0.30 -3.12 -12.22
C ALA A 95 -0.11 -1.61 -11.99
N GLN A 96 -0.87 -0.77 -12.69
CA GLN A 96 -0.84 0.68 -12.52
C GLN A 96 -1.48 1.08 -11.18
N GLU A 97 -2.64 0.51 -10.82
CA GLU A 97 -3.29 0.75 -9.54
C GLU A 97 -2.43 0.27 -8.38
N ALA A 98 -1.82 -0.92 -8.48
CA ALA A 98 -0.91 -1.46 -7.47
C ALA A 98 0.31 -0.54 -7.22
N ARG A 99 0.89 0.01 -8.30
CA ARG A 99 1.98 0.99 -8.20
C ARG A 99 1.53 2.28 -7.51
N SER A 100 0.40 2.84 -7.90
CA SER A 100 -0.15 4.06 -7.30
C SER A 100 -0.45 3.87 -5.81
N ILE A 101 -1.00 2.71 -5.43
CA ILE A 101 -1.28 2.37 -4.03
C ILE A 101 0.01 2.23 -3.22
N GLY A 102 1.04 1.56 -3.77
CA GLY A 102 2.34 1.44 -3.11
C GLY A 102 2.98 2.81 -2.83
N VAL A 103 2.98 3.70 -3.83
CA VAL A 103 3.45 5.08 -3.66
C VAL A 103 2.64 5.82 -2.59
N TRP A 104 1.31 5.73 -2.65
CA TRP A 104 0.44 6.37 -1.67
C TRP A 104 0.69 5.85 -0.25
N TRP A 105 0.83 4.54 -0.07
CA TRP A 105 1.15 3.94 1.23
C TRP A 105 2.47 4.44 1.81
N VAL A 106 3.51 4.55 0.98
CA VAL A 106 4.81 5.10 1.41
C VAL A 106 4.69 6.56 1.81
N LEU A 107 4.02 7.38 1.00
CA LEU A 107 3.85 8.81 1.31
C LEU A 107 3.11 9.03 2.63
N VAL A 108 2.04 8.27 2.86
CA VAL A 108 1.28 8.36 4.13
C VAL A 108 2.11 7.81 5.30
N ALA A 109 2.91 6.75 5.09
CA ALA A 109 3.80 6.22 6.13
C ALA A 109 4.89 7.24 6.52
N ILE A 110 5.51 7.90 5.53
CA ILE A 110 6.47 8.98 5.79
C ILE A 110 5.81 10.11 6.59
N ALA A 111 4.65 10.59 6.13
CA ALA A 111 3.93 11.66 6.81
C ALA A 111 3.56 11.28 8.25
N PHE A 112 3.14 10.04 8.46
CA PHE A 112 2.81 9.51 9.78
C PHE A 112 4.05 9.42 10.67
N GLU A 113 5.14 8.84 10.20
CA GLU A 113 6.35 8.61 10.96
C GLU A 113 7.03 9.92 11.37
N PHE A 114 7.20 10.83 10.41
CA PHE A 114 7.76 12.16 10.70
C PHE A 114 6.80 13.01 11.55
N GLY A 115 5.50 12.97 11.27
CA GLY A 115 4.49 13.66 12.06
C GLY A 115 4.45 13.16 13.50
N PHE A 116 4.41 11.84 13.70
CA PHE A 116 4.38 11.24 15.03
C PHE A 116 5.69 11.50 15.79
N GLY A 117 6.84 11.22 15.16
CA GLY A 117 8.14 11.38 15.81
C GLY A 117 8.47 12.81 16.20
N LEU A 118 8.14 13.79 15.35
CA LEU A 118 8.43 15.21 15.66
C LEU A 118 7.45 15.83 16.64
N TYR A 119 6.13 15.56 16.50
CA TYR A 119 5.09 16.26 17.26
C TYR A 119 4.68 15.54 18.54
N LEU A 120 4.67 14.21 18.57
CA LEU A 120 4.23 13.43 19.72
C LEU A 120 5.41 12.96 20.59
N ASP A 121 6.47 12.43 19.97
CA ASP A 121 7.65 11.96 20.72
C ASP A 121 8.71 13.03 20.93
N GLY A 122 8.58 14.21 20.32
CA GLY A 122 9.53 15.33 20.47
C GLY A 122 10.96 14.96 20.01
N LEU A 123 11.09 13.99 19.10
CA LEU A 123 12.40 13.51 18.62
C LEU A 123 13.08 14.58 17.76
N SER A 124 14.39 14.70 17.91
CA SER A 124 15.19 15.56 17.03
C SER A 124 15.31 14.95 15.63
N TRP A 125 15.43 15.80 14.62
CA TRP A 125 15.64 15.37 13.23
C TRP A 125 16.83 14.41 13.07
N SER A 126 17.92 14.65 13.81
CA SER A 126 19.10 13.79 13.79
C SER A 126 18.81 12.37 14.28
N ARG A 127 17.93 12.21 15.26
CA ARG A 127 17.54 10.92 15.80
C ARG A 127 16.59 10.17 14.86
N LEU A 128 15.64 10.87 14.25
CA LEU A 128 14.77 10.30 13.21
C LEU A 128 15.58 9.80 12.02
N LEU A 129 16.53 10.60 11.52
CA LEU A 129 17.36 10.21 10.40
C LEU A 129 18.35 9.08 10.73
N ALA A 130 18.72 8.89 11.98
CA ALA A 130 19.62 7.82 12.39
C ALA A 130 19.04 6.42 12.13
N ASP A 131 17.73 6.25 12.13
CA ASP A 131 17.05 4.97 11.85
C ASP A 131 17.10 4.58 10.37
N TYR A 132 17.47 5.51 9.49
CA TYR A 132 17.69 5.28 8.05
C TYR A 132 19.14 5.00 7.69
N ASP A 133 20.07 5.01 8.65
CA ASP A 133 21.49 4.79 8.40
C ASP A 133 21.78 3.29 8.19
N LEU A 134 21.74 2.88 6.92
CA LEU A 134 22.09 1.52 6.50
C LEU A 134 23.53 1.13 6.86
N SER A 135 24.45 2.09 6.94
CA SER A 135 25.85 1.84 7.30
C SER A 135 25.99 1.33 8.73
N ARG A 136 25.02 1.70 9.59
CA ARG A 136 24.90 1.23 10.98
C ARG A 136 24.06 -0.04 11.13
N GLY A 137 23.65 -0.67 10.02
CA GLY A 137 22.86 -1.89 10.02
C GLY A 137 21.37 -1.69 10.34
N ARG A 138 20.84 -0.46 10.23
CA ARG A 138 19.42 -0.17 10.44
C ARG A 138 18.64 -0.42 9.16
N LEU A 139 17.61 -1.28 9.24
CA LEU A 139 16.91 -1.82 8.08
C LEU A 139 15.53 -1.16 7.82
N LEU A 140 15.24 0.02 8.39
CA LEU A 140 13.93 0.66 8.25
C LEU A 140 13.54 0.94 6.80
N LEU A 141 14.53 1.27 5.95
CA LEU A 141 14.33 1.45 4.51
C LEU A 141 13.74 0.19 3.83
N LEU A 142 14.02 -1.00 4.36
CA LEU A 142 13.48 -2.26 3.83
C LEU A 142 11.96 -2.34 4.00
N VAL A 143 11.41 -1.79 5.09
CA VAL A 143 9.96 -1.70 5.32
C VAL A 143 9.30 -0.85 4.23
N TRP A 144 9.89 0.31 3.92
CA TRP A 144 9.35 1.19 2.88
C TRP A 144 9.42 0.59 1.48
N LEU A 145 10.51 -0.10 1.17
CA LEU A 145 10.63 -0.87 -0.07
C LEU A 145 9.57 -1.96 -0.15
N THR A 146 9.33 -2.67 0.96
CA THR A 146 8.31 -3.72 1.02
C THR A 146 6.91 -3.15 0.75
N VAL A 147 6.56 -2.05 1.38
CA VAL A 147 5.25 -1.39 1.21
C VAL A 147 5.10 -0.75 -0.16
N GLY A 148 6.15 -0.12 -0.68
CA GLY A 148 6.12 0.60 -1.95
C GLY A 148 6.12 -0.32 -3.18
N VAL A 149 6.98 -1.32 -3.18
CA VAL A 149 7.19 -2.20 -4.33
C VAL A 149 6.41 -3.50 -4.23
N GLY A 150 6.12 -3.95 -3.00
CA GLY A 150 5.41 -5.21 -2.72
C GLY A 150 4.10 -5.37 -3.50
N PRO A 151 3.18 -4.38 -3.54
CA PRO A 151 1.95 -4.47 -4.31
C PRO A 151 2.17 -4.74 -5.79
N LEU A 152 3.15 -4.08 -6.41
CA LEU A 152 3.46 -4.25 -7.82
C LEU A 152 4.03 -5.64 -8.12
N ILE A 153 4.98 -6.10 -7.31
CA ILE A 153 5.59 -7.44 -7.49
C ILE A 153 4.52 -8.52 -7.35
N LEU A 154 3.75 -8.48 -6.26
CA LEU A 154 2.73 -9.50 -5.99
C LEU A 154 1.63 -9.51 -7.07
N THR A 155 1.23 -8.36 -7.58
CA THR A 155 0.26 -8.28 -8.69
C THR A 155 0.81 -8.95 -9.94
N ARG A 156 2.07 -8.72 -10.30
CA ARG A 156 2.70 -9.34 -11.48
C ARG A 156 2.82 -10.86 -11.34
N VAL A 157 3.24 -11.33 -10.17
CA VAL A 157 3.39 -12.76 -9.88
C VAL A 157 2.03 -13.49 -9.94
N THR A 158 0.98 -12.88 -9.41
CA THR A 158 -0.36 -13.48 -9.43
C THR A 158 -0.97 -13.48 -10.83
N SER A 159 -0.74 -12.43 -11.63
CA SER A 159 -1.21 -12.37 -13.03
C SER A 159 -0.50 -13.36 -13.92
N GLY A 160 0.81 -13.57 -13.75
CA GLY A 160 1.58 -14.54 -14.52
C GLY A 160 1.15 -16.01 -14.29
N ARG A 161 0.76 -16.34 -13.06
CA ARG A 161 0.24 -17.68 -12.73
C ARG A 161 -1.14 -18.00 -13.34
N SER A 162 -1.94 -16.97 -13.63
CA SER A 162 -3.26 -17.16 -14.28
C SER A 162 -3.15 -17.46 -15.78
N MET A 163 -2.06 -17.07 -16.45
CA MET A 163 -1.82 -17.38 -17.87
C MET A 163 -1.16 -18.75 -18.10
N ALA A 164 -0.61 -19.38 -17.06
CA ALA A 164 0.09 -20.65 -17.16
C ALA A 164 -0.81 -21.87 -16.83
N ARG A 165 -2.10 -21.66 -16.61
CA ARG A 165 -3.14 -22.70 -16.41
C ARG A 165 -4.18 -22.66 -17.52
#